data_b996f7374ca51a55a6927a4add264572
#
_entry.id   b996f7374ca51a55a6927a4add264572
#
_cell.length_a   1.000
_cell.length_b   1.000
_cell.length_c   1.000
_cell.angle_alpha   90.00
_cell.angle_beta   90.00
_cell.angle_gamma   90.00
#
_symmetry.space_group_name_H-M   'P 1'
#
loop_
_entity.id
_entity.type
_entity.pdbx_description
1 polymer ?
#
loop_
_entity_poly.entity_id
_entity_poly.type
_entity_poly.pdbx_seq_one_letter_code
_entity_poly.pdbx_strand_id
1 'polypeptide(L)'
;YNVLHPMGFDSFGLPAEQFAIQTGHHPAEFTKKNIDVFRKQIKSLGFSYDWDREIATSDPEYYKWTQWIFTKLYDQGLAYIDEIPVNWCPELKAVLANEEVIDGKSERGGYPVIRKPMRQWVLKITEYAERLLADLDDLDWPEATKQMQRNWIGKSIGANVDFKIDGTN
;
A
#
# COMPACT_ATOMS: atom_id res chain seq x y z
N TYR A 1 -27.40 3.43 23.14
CA TYR A 1 -26.41 2.46 22.72
C TYR A 1 -25.03 3.11 22.80
N ASN A 2 -24.02 2.35 23.20
CA ASN A 2 -22.64 2.80 23.16
C ASN A 2 -22.06 2.40 21.79
N VAL A 3 -21.73 3.41 20.95
CA VAL A 3 -21.30 3.19 19.56
C VAL A 3 -19.84 3.62 19.44
N LEU A 4 -18.98 2.71 18.98
CA LEU A 4 -17.60 3.00 18.62
C LEU A 4 -17.53 3.31 17.13
N HIS A 5 -17.41 4.58 16.78
CA HIS A 5 -17.31 5.04 15.39
C HIS A 5 -16.26 6.17 15.25
N PRO A 6 -14.97 5.84 15.38
CA PRO A 6 -13.90 6.84 15.32
C PRO A 6 -13.71 7.36 13.89
N MET A 7 -13.12 8.56 13.78
CA MET A 7 -12.63 9.13 12.52
C MET A 7 -11.11 8.96 12.43
N GLY A 8 -10.63 8.51 11.27
CA GLY A 8 -9.20 8.43 10.99
C GLY A 8 -8.84 9.17 9.70
N PHE A 9 -7.76 9.95 9.75
CA PHE A 9 -7.18 10.60 8.58
C PHE A 9 -5.95 9.83 8.10
N ASP A 10 -6.04 9.24 6.91
CA ASP A 10 -4.88 8.69 6.21
C ASP A 10 -4.08 9.86 5.66
N SER A 11 -2.94 10.15 6.27
CA SER A 11 -2.30 11.46 6.18
C SER A 11 -0.85 11.45 5.70
N PHE A 12 -0.28 10.29 5.38
CA PHE A 12 0.93 10.17 4.59
C PHE A 12 0.58 10.14 3.09
N GLY A 13 1.51 10.61 2.25
CA GLY A 13 1.35 10.41 0.82
C GLY A 13 2.07 11.40 -0.07
N LEU A 14 2.26 10.99 -1.31
CA LEU A 14 2.90 11.76 -2.38
C LEU A 14 2.30 13.15 -2.61
N PRO A 15 0.98 13.39 -2.51
CA PRO A 15 0.42 14.73 -2.68
C PRO A 15 0.99 15.78 -1.73
N ALA A 16 1.14 15.44 -0.45
CA ALA A 16 1.71 16.36 0.54
C ALA A 16 3.21 16.61 0.29
N GLU A 17 3.95 15.58 -0.11
CA GLU A 17 5.37 15.67 -0.44
C GLU A 17 5.59 16.53 -1.69
N GLN A 18 4.82 16.34 -2.75
CA GLN A 18 4.90 17.14 -3.97
C GLN A 18 4.55 18.61 -3.72
N PHE A 19 3.53 18.87 -2.90
CA PHE A 19 3.20 20.24 -2.48
C PHE A 19 4.36 20.88 -1.71
N ALA A 20 5.01 20.14 -0.83
CA ALA A 20 6.18 20.61 -0.08
C ALA A 20 7.35 20.98 -1.02
N ILE A 21 7.63 20.14 -2.01
CA ILE A 21 8.67 20.39 -3.01
C ILE A 21 8.37 21.68 -3.82
N GLN A 22 7.11 21.86 -4.24
CA GLN A 22 6.70 23.00 -5.07
C GLN A 22 6.66 24.32 -4.30
N THR A 23 6.31 24.29 -3.02
CA THR A 23 6.04 25.51 -2.24
C THR A 23 7.10 25.82 -1.18
N GLY A 24 8.00 24.87 -0.90
CA GLY A 24 9.00 25.00 0.16
C GLY A 24 8.43 24.88 1.59
N HIS A 25 7.15 24.49 1.73
CA HIS A 25 6.54 24.29 3.04
C HIS A 25 6.76 22.88 3.55
N HIS A 26 6.84 22.71 4.87
CA HIS A 26 6.99 21.38 5.46
C HIS A 26 5.69 20.57 5.29
N PRO A 27 5.74 19.30 4.82
CA PRO A 27 4.53 18.52 4.55
C PRO A 27 3.64 18.33 5.79
N ALA A 28 4.21 18.21 6.98
CA ALA A 28 3.43 18.06 8.22
C ALA A 28 2.52 19.26 8.51
N GLU A 29 2.97 20.49 8.24
CA GLU A 29 2.17 21.70 8.46
C GLU A 29 0.99 21.76 7.50
N PHE A 30 1.23 21.43 6.24
CA PHE A 30 0.20 21.37 5.22
C PHE A 30 -0.83 20.29 5.54
N THR A 31 -0.37 19.08 5.91
CA THR A 31 -1.24 17.95 6.29
C THR A 31 -2.11 18.31 7.49
N LYS A 32 -1.54 18.89 8.54
CA LYS A 32 -2.28 19.32 9.73
C LYS A 32 -3.37 20.34 9.40
N LYS A 33 -3.04 21.33 8.58
CA LYS A 33 -4.01 22.34 8.13
C LYS A 33 -5.17 21.71 7.35
N ASN A 34 -4.88 20.75 6.48
CA ASN A 34 -5.91 20.06 5.73
C ASN A 34 -6.79 19.18 6.62
N ILE A 35 -6.23 18.46 7.58
CA ILE A 35 -6.99 17.70 8.59
C ILE A 35 -7.97 18.62 9.33
N ASP A 36 -7.52 19.81 9.75
CA ASP A 36 -8.39 20.79 10.43
C ASP A 36 -9.55 21.27 9.54
N VAL A 37 -9.29 21.44 8.24
CA VAL A 37 -10.33 21.79 7.26
C VAL A 37 -11.33 20.65 7.08
N PHE A 38 -10.83 19.44 6.82
CA PHE A 38 -11.69 18.26 6.64
C PHE A 38 -12.54 17.97 7.88
N ARG A 39 -11.95 18.07 9.07
CA ARG A 39 -12.69 17.91 10.33
C ARG A 39 -13.86 18.88 10.43
N LYS A 40 -13.64 20.17 10.11
CA LYS A 40 -14.71 21.18 10.10
C LYS A 40 -15.80 20.87 9.08
N GLN A 41 -15.41 20.46 7.86
CA GLN A 41 -16.35 20.12 6.80
C GLN A 41 -17.19 18.88 7.17
N ILE A 42 -16.56 17.81 7.66
CA ILE A 42 -17.27 16.60 8.06
C ILE A 42 -18.21 16.85 9.24
N LYS A 43 -17.78 17.65 10.25
CA LYS A 43 -18.63 18.05 11.38
C LYS A 43 -19.86 18.84 10.92
N SER A 44 -19.72 19.67 9.87
CA SER A 44 -20.85 20.43 9.35
C SER A 44 -21.97 19.57 8.72
N LEU A 45 -21.64 18.33 8.33
CA LEU A 45 -22.61 17.36 7.79
C LEU A 45 -23.37 16.61 8.88
N GLY A 46 -23.01 16.78 10.16
CA GLY A 46 -23.72 16.19 11.30
C GLY A 46 -23.54 14.68 11.46
N PHE A 47 -22.46 14.11 10.93
CA PHE A 47 -22.16 12.68 11.12
C PHE A 47 -21.84 12.35 12.58
N SER A 48 -22.29 11.15 13.02
CA SER A 48 -22.14 10.67 14.39
C SER A 48 -20.79 10.00 14.63
N TYR A 49 -19.69 10.68 14.31
CA TYR A 49 -18.36 10.18 14.64
C TYR A 49 -17.99 10.45 16.10
N ASP A 50 -17.22 9.55 16.68
CA ASP A 50 -16.59 9.71 17.98
C ASP A 50 -15.27 10.50 17.81
N TRP A 51 -15.39 11.81 17.82
CA TRP A 51 -14.27 12.71 17.60
C TRP A 51 -13.21 12.69 18.69
N ASP A 52 -13.54 12.19 19.89
CA ASP A 52 -12.58 12.02 20.98
C ASP A 52 -11.59 10.87 20.71
N ARG A 53 -11.93 10.00 19.75
CA ARG A 53 -11.09 8.91 19.25
C ARG A 53 -10.58 9.16 17.84
N GLU A 54 -10.48 10.42 17.44
CA GLU A 54 -9.88 10.79 16.16
C GLU A 54 -8.39 10.45 16.14
N ILE A 55 -7.92 9.94 15.02
CA ILE A 55 -6.51 9.63 14.77
C ILE A 55 -6.04 10.23 13.44
N ALA A 56 -4.73 10.45 13.31
CA ALA A 56 -4.07 10.69 12.04
C ALA A 56 -2.91 9.70 11.87
N THR A 57 -2.82 9.04 10.74
CA THR A 57 -1.81 7.99 10.50
C THR A 57 -0.39 8.54 10.49
N SER A 58 -0.22 9.85 10.28
CA SER A 58 1.06 10.57 10.34
C SER A 58 1.47 11.03 11.75
N ASP A 59 0.63 10.81 12.77
CA ASP A 59 1.01 11.10 14.15
C ASP A 59 2.00 10.06 14.68
N PRO A 60 3.11 10.47 15.35
CA PRO A 60 4.08 9.55 15.93
C PRO A 60 3.46 8.53 16.89
N GLU A 61 2.48 8.96 17.68
CA GLU A 61 1.76 8.07 18.61
C GLU A 61 0.95 7.00 17.90
N TYR A 62 0.56 7.22 16.64
CA TYR A 62 -0.09 6.23 15.81
C TYR A 62 0.92 5.37 15.02
N TYR A 63 1.82 5.97 14.23
CA TYR A 63 2.69 5.20 13.34
C TYR A 63 3.77 4.40 14.08
N LYS A 64 4.04 4.66 15.37
CA LYS A 64 4.89 3.79 16.19
C LYS A 64 4.41 2.32 16.16
N TRP A 65 3.10 2.10 16.08
CA TRP A 65 2.54 0.76 15.98
C TRP A 65 2.76 0.12 14.61
N THR A 66 2.71 0.89 13.54
CA THR A 66 3.12 0.45 12.20
C THR A 66 4.59 0.03 12.18
N GLN A 67 5.45 0.83 12.81
CA GLN A 67 6.87 0.50 12.95
C GLN A 67 7.08 -0.76 13.81
N TRP A 68 6.32 -0.91 14.88
CA TRP A 68 6.37 -2.11 15.71
C TRP A 68 5.94 -3.36 14.93
N ILE A 69 4.88 -3.30 14.15
CA ILE A 69 4.45 -4.41 13.28
C ILE A 69 5.57 -4.75 12.28
N PHE A 70 6.18 -3.75 11.66
CA PHE A 70 7.29 -3.96 10.73
C PHE A 70 8.45 -4.70 11.40
N THR A 71 8.84 -4.30 12.61
CA THR A 71 9.92 -4.99 13.33
C THR A 71 9.55 -6.44 13.64
N LYS A 72 8.28 -6.74 13.94
CA LYS A 72 7.82 -8.12 14.12
C LYS A 72 7.88 -8.94 12.84
N LEU A 73 7.54 -8.35 11.70
CA LEU A 73 7.70 -9.02 10.40
C LEU A 73 9.18 -9.29 10.09
N TYR A 74 10.06 -8.34 10.39
CA TYR A 74 11.50 -8.51 10.22
C TYR A 74 12.04 -9.62 11.11
N ASP A 75 11.70 -9.64 12.41
CA ASP A 75 12.10 -10.68 13.36
C ASP A 75 11.70 -12.10 12.91
N GLN A 76 10.61 -12.21 12.17
CA GLN A 76 10.11 -13.47 11.61
C GLN A 76 10.67 -13.78 10.20
N GLY A 77 11.55 -12.95 9.66
CA GLY A 77 12.10 -13.11 8.32
C GLY A 77 11.10 -12.87 7.19
N LEU A 78 9.98 -12.18 7.50
CA LEU A 78 8.94 -11.80 6.53
C LEU A 78 9.20 -10.44 5.90
N ALA A 79 10.12 -9.65 6.45
CA ALA A 79 10.63 -8.43 5.85
C ALA A 79 12.14 -8.58 5.64
N TYR A 80 12.63 -8.18 4.49
CA TYR A 80 14.04 -8.27 4.10
C TYR A 80 14.41 -7.16 3.12
N ILE A 81 15.71 -6.98 2.87
CA ILE A 81 16.20 -6.01 1.90
C ILE A 81 16.62 -6.77 0.64
N ASP A 82 16.19 -6.27 -0.50
CA ASP A 82 16.58 -6.80 -1.81
C ASP A 82 16.69 -5.68 -2.84
N GLU A 83 17.33 -5.96 -3.96
CA GLU A 83 17.39 -5.07 -5.11
C GLU A 83 16.32 -5.49 -6.12
N ILE A 84 15.25 -4.74 -6.17
CA ILE A 84 14.09 -5.02 -7.02
C ILE A 84 13.86 -3.92 -8.05
N PRO A 85 13.35 -4.27 -9.26
CA PRO A 85 12.98 -3.27 -10.24
C PRO A 85 11.73 -2.51 -9.81
N VAL A 86 11.86 -1.19 -9.66
CA VAL A 86 10.77 -0.29 -9.27
C VAL A 86 10.37 0.64 -10.43
N ASN A 87 9.17 1.19 -10.37
CA ASN A 87 8.69 2.22 -11.29
C ASN A 87 9.20 3.58 -10.81
N TRP A 88 10.32 4.04 -11.33
CA TRP A 88 10.91 5.33 -10.98
C TRP A 88 10.42 6.44 -11.89
N CYS A 89 9.90 7.51 -11.34
CA CYS A 89 9.56 8.73 -12.05
C CYS A 89 10.58 9.83 -11.71
N PRO A 90 11.50 10.19 -12.64
CA PRO A 90 12.53 11.20 -12.37
C PRO A 90 11.95 12.59 -12.06
N GLU A 91 10.87 12.98 -12.72
CA GLU A 91 10.22 14.28 -12.54
C GLU A 91 9.56 14.41 -11.17
N LEU A 92 8.87 13.36 -10.71
CA LEU A 92 8.27 13.33 -9.39
C LEU A 92 9.28 12.99 -8.29
N LYS A 93 10.48 12.50 -8.66
CA LYS A 93 11.51 12.00 -7.73
C LYS A 93 10.96 10.95 -6.77
N ALA A 94 10.11 10.06 -7.29
CA ALA A 94 9.38 9.08 -6.51
C ALA A 94 9.32 7.72 -7.21
N VAL A 95 9.19 6.67 -6.39
CA VAL A 95 8.80 5.33 -6.81
C VAL A 95 7.28 5.29 -6.83
N LEU A 96 6.71 4.78 -7.91
CA LEU A 96 5.27 4.69 -8.13
C LEU A 96 4.79 3.25 -8.03
N ALA A 97 3.61 3.04 -7.46
CA ALA A 97 2.91 1.78 -7.51
C ALA A 97 2.49 1.43 -8.96
N ASN A 98 2.18 0.17 -9.22
CA ASN A 98 1.80 -0.23 -10.58
C ASN A 98 0.53 0.49 -11.05
N GLU A 99 -0.41 0.75 -10.15
CA GLU A 99 -1.68 1.44 -10.39
C GLU A 99 -1.49 2.92 -10.74
N GLU A 100 -0.36 3.52 -10.34
CA GLU A 100 -0.01 4.92 -10.63
C GLU A 100 0.71 5.09 -11.97
N VAL A 101 0.89 3.99 -12.72
CA VAL A 101 1.55 4.01 -14.04
C VAL A 101 0.57 3.59 -15.12
N ILE A 102 0.23 4.53 -16.01
CA ILE A 102 -0.68 4.33 -17.14
C ILE A 102 0.11 4.57 -18.42
N ASP A 103 0.16 3.58 -19.33
CA ASP A 103 0.88 3.65 -20.60
C ASP A 103 2.34 4.15 -20.48
N GLY A 104 3.04 3.67 -19.43
CA GLY A 104 4.44 4.03 -19.17
C GLY A 104 4.66 5.45 -18.62
N LYS A 105 3.59 6.12 -18.21
CA LYS A 105 3.61 7.46 -17.62
C LYS A 105 2.97 7.47 -16.25
N SER A 106 3.39 8.43 -15.41
CA SER A 106 2.75 8.65 -14.12
C SER A 106 1.32 9.15 -14.31
N GLU A 107 0.36 8.61 -13.57
CA GLU A 107 -1.02 9.11 -13.52
C GLU A 107 -1.05 10.60 -13.21
N ARG A 108 -0.24 11.02 -12.24
CA ARG A 108 -0.06 12.41 -11.88
C ARG A 108 1.00 13.07 -12.76
N GLY A 109 0.60 14.04 -13.56
CA GLY A 109 1.48 14.87 -14.38
C GLY A 109 1.87 14.27 -15.74
N GLY A 110 1.58 12.98 -15.99
CA GLY A 110 1.85 12.35 -17.30
C GLY A 110 3.34 12.21 -17.62
N TYR A 111 4.21 12.14 -16.62
CA TYR A 111 5.67 12.08 -16.81
C TYR A 111 6.14 10.66 -17.14
N PRO A 112 7.21 10.51 -17.95
CA PRO A 112 7.79 9.21 -18.24
C PRO A 112 8.22 8.47 -16.98
N VAL A 113 7.92 7.17 -16.93
CA VAL A 113 8.31 6.26 -15.85
C VAL A 113 9.28 5.22 -16.41
N ILE A 114 10.37 4.99 -15.68
CA ILE A 114 11.38 4.00 -16.06
C ILE A 114 11.46 2.88 -15.03
N ARG A 115 11.75 1.66 -15.50
CA ARG A 115 12.07 0.54 -14.61
C ARG A 115 13.54 0.67 -14.19
N LYS A 116 13.76 0.75 -12.89
CA LYS A 116 15.09 0.92 -12.30
C LYS A 116 15.27 -0.03 -11.12
N PRO A 117 16.34 -0.84 -11.06
CA PRO A 117 16.65 -1.61 -9.87
C PRO A 117 17.03 -0.67 -8.73
N MET A 118 16.43 -0.88 -7.58
CA MET A 118 16.70 -0.12 -6.36
C MET A 118 16.67 -1.04 -5.15
N ARG A 119 17.58 -0.78 -4.22
CA ARG A 119 17.59 -1.45 -2.91
C ARG A 119 16.38 -1.00 -2.11
N GLN A 120 15.51 -1.96 -1.79
CA GLN A 120 14.22 -1.73 -1.14
C GLN A 120 13.99 -2.70 0.01
N TRP A 121 13.17 -2.30 0.98
CA TRP A 121 12.51 -3.23 1.86
C TRP A 121 11.44 -4.01 1.09
N VAL A 122 11.45 -5.31 1.27
CA VAL A 122 10.50 -6.24 0.62
C VAL A 122 9.79 -7.04 1.71
N LEU A 123 8.49 -7.22 1.55
CA LEU A 123 7.68 -8.10 2.39
C LEU A 123 7.37 -9.39 1.62
N LYS A 124 7.50 -10.57 2.27
CA LYS A 124 7.15 -11.87 1.69
C LYS A 124 5.63 -12.06 1.66
N ILE A 125 4.92 -11.25 0.88
CA ILE A 125 3.45 -11.26 0.84
C ILE A 125 2.86 -12.59 0.37
N THR A 126 3.62 -13.41 -0.34
CA THR A 126 3.18 -14.72 -0.85
C THR A 126 3.40 -15.87 0.15
N GLU A 127 4.05 -15.61 1.29
CA GLU A 127 4.36 -16.67 2.29
C GLU A 127 3.11 -17.38 2.81
N TYR A 128 2.00 -16.64 2.92
CA TYR A 128 0.72 -17.16 3.41
C TYR A 128 -0.29 -17.45 2.30
N ALA A 129 0.08 -17.38 1.02
CA ALA A 129 -0.86 -17.48 -0.09
C ALA A 129 -1.61 -18.83 -0.09
N GLU A 130 -0.90 -19.94 0.11
CA GLU A 130 -1.50 -21.28 0.16
C GLU A 130 -2.45 -21.44 1.36
N ARG A 131 -2.05 -20.93 2.53
CA ARG A 131 -2.86 -20.98 3.73
C ARG A 131 -4.10 -20.11 3.58
N LEU A 132 -3.96 -18.87 3.09
CA LEU A 132 -5.09 -17.97 2.83
C LEU A 132 -6.10 -18.62 1.87
N LEU A 133 -5.62 -19.31 0.84
CA LEU A 133 -6.47 -20.00 -0.11
C LEU A 133 -7.24 -21.16 0.53
N ALA A 134 -6.58 -21.98 1.36
CA ALA A 134 -7.18 -23.11 2.05
C ALA A 134 -8.20 -22.63 3.12
N ASP A 135 -7.85 -21.62 3.90
CA ASP A 135 -8.69 -21.09 4.98
C ASP A 135 -10.01 -20.46 4.46
N LEU A 136 -10.12 -20.13 3.16
CA LEU A 136 -11.37 -19.63 2.56
C LEU A 136 -12.52 -20.63 2.62
N ASP A 137 -12.22 -21.93 2.62
CA ASP A 137 -13.26 -22.97 2.59
C ASP A 137 -14.00 -23.04 3.95
N ASP A 138 -13.33 -22.71 5.04
CA ASP A 138 -13.87 -22.73 6.40
C ASP A 138 -14.65 -21.45 6.78
N LEU A 139 -14.63 -20.41 5.92
CA LEU A 139 -15.29 -19.14 6.21
C LEU A 139 -16.77 -19.16 5.81
N ASP A 140 -17.62 -18.60 6.66
CA ASP A 140 -19.03 -18.34 6.34
C ASP A 140 -19.17 -17.01 5.57
N TRP A 141 -18.55 -16.96 4.37
CA TRP A 141 -18.62 -15.82 3.47
C TRP A 141 -19.42 -16.15 2.20
N PRO A 142 -20.05 -15.14 1.57
CA PRO A 142 -20.68 -15.33 0.27
C PRO A 142 -19.70 -15.91 -0.75
N GLU A 143 -20.15 -16.87 -1.57
CA GLU A 143 -19.26 -17.55 -2.53
C GLU A 143 -18.62 -16.57 -3.52
N ALA A 144 -19.34 -15.52 -3.95
CA ALA A 144 -18.79 -14.47 -4.80
C ALA A 144 -17.56 -13.80 -4.17
N THR A 145 -17.57 -13.56 -2.86
CA THR A 145 -16.43 -13.00 -2.11
C THR A 145 -15.26 -13.98 -2.08
N LYS A 146 -15.52 -15.26 -1.76
CA LYS A 146 -14.49 -16.30 -1.77
C LYS A 146 -13.86 -16.43 -3.17
N GLN A 147 -14.66 -16.37 -4.23
CA GLN A 147 -14.16 -16.48 -5.58
C GLN A 147 -13.29 -15.28 -5.97
N MET A 148 -13.64 -14.06 -5.56
CA MET A 148 -12.77 -12.89 -5.76
C MET A 148 -11.42 -13.06 -5.07
N GLN A 149 -11.38 -13.59 -3.83
CA GLN A 149 -10.14 -13.87 -3.11
C GLN A 149 -9.29 -14.95 -3.80
N ARG A 150 -9.91 -16.04 -4.27
CA ARG A 150 -9.22 -17.09 -5.03
C ARG A 150 -8.61 -16.54 -6.33
N ASN A 151 -9.36 -15.72 -7.06
CA ASN A 151 -8.88 -15.08 -8.29
C ASN A 151 -7.74 -14.10 -8.03
N TRP A 152 -7.79 -13.36 -6.92
CA TRP A 152 -6.74 -12.43 -6.53
C TRP A 152 -5.42 -13.14 -6.18
N ILE A 153 -5.50 -14.24 -5.43
CA ILE A 153 -4.33 -15.07 -5.12
C ILE A 153 -3.78 -15.72 -6.39
N GLY A 154 -4.66 -16.15 -7.30
CA GLY A 154 -4.31 -16.56 -8.66
C GLY A 154 -3.42 -17.81 -8.71
N LYS A 155 -3.63 -18.80 -7.84
CA LYS A 155 -2.86 -20.04 -7.87
C LYS A 155 -2.97 -20.72 -9.23
N SER A 156 -1.83 -20.97 -9.86
CA SER A 156 -1.74 -21.75 -11.10
C SER A 156 -0.76 -22.90 -10.93
N ILE A 157 -1.03 -24.00 -11.62
CA ILE A 157 -0.15 -25.17 -11.66
C ILE A 157 0.33 -25.33 -13.10
N GLY A 158 1.65 -25.36 -13.29
CA GLY A 158 2.28 -25.58 -14.58
C GLY A 158 3.32 -26.70 -14.48
N ALA A 159 3.82 -27.11 -15.62
CA ALA A 159 4.91 -28.10 -15.72
C ALA A 159 6.04 -27.52 -16.59
N ASN A 160 7.27 -27.78 -16.19
CA ASN A 160 8.43 -27.57 -17.06
C ASN A 160 8.60 -28.80 -17.91
N VAL A 161 8.72 -28.60 -19.22
CA VAL A 161 8.99 -29.68 -20.17
C VAL A 161 10.28 -29.36 -20.89
N ASP A 162 11.28 -30.20 -20.71
CA ASP A 162 12.56 -30.06 -21.39
C ASP A 162 12.50 -30.77 -22.77
N PHE A 163 12.77 -30.00 -23.82
CA PHE A 163 12.91 -30.53 -25.17
C PHE A 163 14.38 -30.66 -25.52
N LYS A 164 14.79 -31.87 -25.98
CA LYS A 164 16.13 -32.05 -26.54
C LYS A 164 16.22 -31.36 -27.89
N ILE A 165 17.26 -30.59 -28.06
CA ILE A 165 17.60 -30.01 -29.38
C ILE A 165 18.46 -31.06 -30.11
N ASP A 166 18.01 -31.47 -31.28
CA ASP A 166 18.72 -32.47 -32.11
C ASP A 166 20.12 -31.94 -32.45
N GLY A 167 21.16 -32.77 -32.19
CA GLY A 167 22.56 -32.42 -32.44
C GLY A 167 23.28 -31.69 -31.27
N THR A 168 22.68 -31.58 -30.11
CA THR A 168 23.37 -31.15 -28.87
C THR A 168 23.48 -32.31 -27.88
N ASN A 169 24.69 -32.52 -27.34
CA ASN A 169 24.94 -33.48 -26.27
C ASN A 169 24.51 -32.93 -24.92
#